data_4cb83193950abcc8b59fd1f94ffdb502
#
_entry.id   4cb83193950abcc8b59fd1f94ffdb502
#
_cell.length_a   1.000
_cell.length_b   1.000
_cell.length_c   1.000
_cell.angle_alpha   90.00
_cell.angle_beta   90.00
_cell.angle_gamma   90.00
#
_symmetry.space_group_name_H-M   'P 1'
#
loop_
_entity.id
_entity.type
_entity.pdbx_description
1 polymer ?
#
loop_
_entity_poly.entity_id
_entity_poly.type
_entity_poly.pdbx_seq_one_letter_code
_entity_poly.pdbx_strand_id
1 'polypeptide(L)'
;PVLTKNLFVFICTALLLPISYFISRLINVDFQNKTNPLTKLGMLFSMNQLLYLLIAMWIYPTIPNKMLMVLAIIFGAHLLPCSWLYNSRAYFISSIVISILALLVGTNFKPFILASVMLTIVVAFCITLILENHQLD
;
A
#
# COMPACT_ATOMS: atom_id res chain seq x y z
N PRO A 1 2.25 -5.33 -24.50
CA PRO A 1 1.58 -4.24 -23.80
C PRO A 1 1.22 -4.57 -22.35
N VAL A 2 0.85 -5.81 -22.00
CA VAL A 2 0.58 -6.18 -20.59
C VAL A 2 1.85 -6.09 -19.75
N LEU A 3 2.95 -6.60 -20.25
CA LEU A 3 4.26 -6.55 -19.59
C LEU A 3 4.72 -5.11 -19.36
N THR A 4 4.56 -4.24 -20.35
CA THR A 4 4.94 -2.81 -20.23
C THR A 4 4.09 -2.09 -19.20
N LYS A 5 2.77 -2.35 -19.15
CA LYS A 5 1.86 -1.80 -18.13
C LYS A 5 2.24 -2.28 -16.73
N ASN A 6 2.54 -3.56 -16.58
CA ASN A 6 2.97 -4.14 -15.31
C ASN A 6 4.30 -3.57 -14.83
N LEU A 7 5.26 -3.37 -15.74
CA LEU A 7 6.54 -2.74 -15.43
C LEU A 7 6.32 -1.31 -14.92
N PHE A 8 5.46 -0.55 -15.57
CA PHE A 8 5.12 0.81 -15.15
C PHE A 8 4.49 0.82 -13.75
N VAL A 9 3.51 -0.05 -13.49
CA VAL A 9 2.88 -0.19 -12.17
C VAL A 9 3.89 -0.59 -11.10
N PHE A 10 4.79 -1.52 -11.42
CA PHE A 10 5.85 -1.95 -10.51
C PHE A 10 6.79 -0.79 -10.14
N ILE A 11 7.26 -0.04 -11.14
CA ILE A 11 8.14 1.13 -10.92
C ILE A 11 7.42 2.18 -10.08
N CYS A 12 6.16 2.50 -10.39
CA CYS A 12 5.37 3.44 -9.59
C CYS A 12 5.23 2.99 -8.14
N THR A 13 4.98 1.70 -7.91
CA THR A 13 4.86 1.14 -6.55
C THR A 13 6.18 1.21 -5.79
N ALA A 14 7.29 0.90 -6.45
CA ALA A 14 8.62 0.95 -5.84
C ALA A 14 9.04 2.41 -5.50
N LEU A 15 8.60 3.38 -6.29
CA LEU A 15 8.91 4.80 -6.08
C LEU A 15 8.06 5.46 -4.99
N LEU A 16 6.98 4.82 -4.52
CA LEU A 16 6.11 5.40 -3.49
C LEU A 16 6.87 5.78 -2.21
N LEU A 17 7.77 4.93 -1.73
CA LEU A 17 8.56 5.20 -0.53
C LEU A 17 9.48 6.42 -0.67
N PRO A 18 10.38 6.49 -1.69
CA PRO A 18 11.23 7.66 -1.86
C PRO A 18 10.43 8.93 -2.15
N ILE A 19 9.30 8.83 -2.87
CA ILE A 19 8.43 9.99 -3.12
C ILE A 19 7.78 10.47 -1.82
N SER A 20 7.25 9.59 -1.00
CA SER A 20 6.62 9.95 0.28
C SER A 20 7.63 10.60 1.24
N TYR A 21 8.86 10.09 1.27
CA TYR A 21 9.95 10.69 2.04
C TYR A 21 10.29 12.10 1.55
N PHE A 22 10.38 12.30 0.23
CA PHE A 22 10.66 13.59 -0.36
C PHE A 22 9.54 14.62 -0.09
N ILE A 23 8.27 14.20 -0.24
CA ILE A 23 7.10 15.05 0.07
C ILE A 23 7.09 15.43 1.55
N SER A 24 7.35 14.48 2.46
CA SER A 24 7.37 14.76 3.90
C SER A 24 8.42 15.81 4.25
N ARG A 25 9.56 15.80 3.56
CA ARG A 25 10.60 16.83 3.70
C ARG A 25 10.16 18.21 3.20
N LEU A 26 9.43 18.25 2.07
CA LEU A 26 8.93 19.50 1.51
C LEU A 26 7.90 20.19 2.41
N ILE A 27 7.05 19.42 3.08
CA ILE A 27 6.02 19.96 3.98
C ILE A 27 6.51 20.09 5.43
N ASN A 28 7.81 19.93 5.70
CA ASN A 28 8.44 20.02 7.02
C ASN A 28 7.82 19.11 8.07
N VAL A 29 7.27 17.97 7.68
CA VAL A 29 6.84 16.92 8.60
C VAL A 29 8.01 16.00 8.89
N ASP A 30 8.36 15.88 10.17
CA ASP A 30 9.47 15.03 10.61
C ASP A 30 9.10 13.55 10.42
N PHE A 31 9.41 13.01 9.25
CA PHE A 31 9.21 11.60 8.92
C PHE A 31 10.11 10.68 9.78
N GLN A 32 11.23 11.23 10.27
CA GLN A 32 12.18 10.54 11.15
C GLN A 32 12.34 11.31 12.46
N ASN A 33 11.34 11.27 13.32
CA ASN A 33 11.53 11.75 14.68
C ASN A 33 12.47 10.79 15.43
N LYS A 34 13.75 11.16 15.51
CA LYS A 34 14.81 10.33 16.12
C LYS A 34 14.60 10.03 17.60
N THR A 35 13.74 10.79 18.25
CA THR A 35 13.42 10.62 19.68
C THR A 35 12.36 9.56 19.93
N ASN A 36 11.61 9.16 18.90
CA ASN A 36 10.55 8.16 19.04
C ASN A 36 11.04 6.78 18.56
N PRO A 37 11.11 5.75 19.41
CA PRO A 37 11.53 4.41 19.02
C PRO A 37 10.60 3.76 17.98
N LEU A 38 9.33 4.18 17.90
CA LEU A 38 8.36 3.70 16.92
C LEU A 38 8.69 4.12 15.48
N THR A 39 9.46 5.19 15.29
CA THR A 39 9.91 5.63 13.97
C THR A 39 10.80 4.57 13.28
N LYS A 40 11.70 3.96 14.05
CA LYS A 40 12.56 2.87 13.53
C LYS A 40 11.73 1.65 13.13
N LEU A 41 10.69 1.34 13.89
CA LEU A 41 9.77 0.24 13.59
C LEU A 41 8.94 0.52 12.33
N GLY A 42 8.44 1.74 12.16
CA GLY A 42 7.74 2.15 10.94
C GLY A 42 8.62 2.06 9.69
N MET A 43 9.87 2.47 9.81
CA MET A 43 10.85 2.32 8.73
C MET A 43 11.10 0.85 8.40
N LEU A 44 11.22 -0.02 9.41
CA LEU A 44 11.40 -1.46 9.23
C LEU A 44 10.20 -2.08 8.50
N PHE A 45 8.98 -1.69 8.84
CA PHE A 45 7.77 -2.18 8.16
C PHE A 45 7.73 -1.72 6.70
N SER A 46 8.15 -0.49 6.42
CA SER A 46 8.25 0.01 5.04
C SER A 46 9.30 -0.73 4.22
N MET A 47 10.45 -1.04 4.81
CA MET A 47 11.47 -1.86 4.16
C MET A 47 11.00 -3.30 3.92
N ASN A 48 10.24 -3.87 4.84
CA ASN A 48 9.66 -5.20 4.68
C ASN A 48 8.74 -5.26 3.45
N GLN A 49 8.00 -4.20 3.15
CA GLN A 49 7.18 -4.11 1.93
C GLN A 49 8.03 -4.22 0.65
N LEU A 50 9.24 -3.64 0.64
CA LEU A 50 10.15 -3.74 -0.50
C LEU A 50 10.56 -5.19 -0.77
N LEU A 51 10.74 -6.00 0.28
CA LEU A 51 11.04 -7.42 0.14
C LEU A 51 9.87 -8.19 -0.51
N TYR A 52 8.63 -7.81 -0.20
CA TYR A 52 7.46 -8.41 -0.85
C TYR A 52 7.37 -8.08 -2.34
N LEU A 53 7.98 -7.00 -2.81
CA LEU A 53 8.05 -6.70 -4.24
C LEU A 53 8.88 -7.73 -5.02
N LEU A 54 9.74 -8.51 -4.36
CA LEU A 54 10.42 -9.64 -4.98
C LEU A 54 9.43 -10.72 -5.47
N ILE A 55 8.32 -10.90 -4.73
CA ILE A 55 7.21 -11.77 -5.17
C ILE A 55 6.59 -11.24 -6.46
N ALA A 56 6.38 -9.94 -6.54
CA ALA A 56 5.85 -9.29 -7.73
C ALA A 56 6.82 -9.43 -8.93
N MET A 57 8.12 -9.37 -8.70
CA MET A 57 9.14 -9.62 -9.72
C MET A 57 9.07 -11.04 -10.29
N TRP A 58 8.81 -12.02 -9.43
CA TRP A 58 8.64 -13.42 -9.89
C TRP A 58 7.34 -13.60 -10.68
N ILE A 59 6.26 -12.96 -10.27
CA ILE A 59 4.94 -13.03 -10.95
C ILE A 59 4.97 -12.32 -12.29
N TYR A 60 5.79 -11.28 -12.44
CA TYR A 60 5.91 -10.48 -13.65
C TYR A 60 6.09 -11.33 -14.93
N PRO A 61 7.04 -12.26 -15.01
CA PRO A 61 7.20 -13.13 -16.17
C PRO A 61 6.25 -14.34 -16.19
N THR A 62 5.81 -14.83 -15.02
CA THR A 62 5.07 -16.10 -14.91
C THR A 62 3.58 -15.93 -15.13
N ILE A 63 2.95 -14.97 -14.46
CA ILE A 63 1.50 -14.73 -14.53
C ILE A 63 1.21 -13.23 -14.58
N PRO A 64 1.57 -12.56 -15.69
CA PRO A 64 1.51 -11.10 -15.78
C PRO A 64 0.09 -10.52 -15.56
N ASN A 65 -0.96 -11.28 -15.90
CA ASN A 65 -2.34 -10.83 -15.73
C ASN A 65 -2.80 -10.76 -14.26
N LYS A 66 -2.07 -11.38 -13.35
CA LYS A 66 -2.37 -11.39 -11.91
C LYS A 66 -1.44 -10.48 -11.09
N MET A 67 -0.50 -9.81 -11.74
CA MET A 67 0.46 -8.96 -11.05
C MET A 67 -0.20 -7.84 -10.24
N LEU A 68 -1.21 -7.17 -10.81
CA LEU A 68 -1.93 -6.11 -10.12
C LEU A 68 -2.65 -6.62 -8.86
N MET A 69 -3.24 -7.83 -8.93
CA MET A 69 -3.86 -8.49 -7.78
C MET A 69 -2.86 -8.71 -6.65
N VAL A 70 -1.68 -9.24 -6.99
CA VAL A 70 -0.64 -9.51 -5.99
C VAL A 70 -0.12 -8.22 -5.36
N LEU A 71 0.12 -7.18 -6.16
CA LEU A 71 0.53 -5.86 -5.64
C LEU A 71 -0.54 -5.26 -4.71
N ALA A 72 -1.83 -5.41 -5.05
CA ALA A 72 -2.91 -4.94 -4.20
C ALA A 72 -3.00 -5.71 -2.87
N ILE A 73 -2.77 -7.03 -2.89
CA ILE A 73 -2.72 -7.85 -1.67
C ILE A 73 -1.51 -7.44 -0.80
N ILE A 74 -0.35 -7.25 -1.40
CA ILE A 74 0.87 -6.81 -0.69
C ILE A 74 0.62 -5.44 -0.02
N PHE A 75 -0.01 -4.51 -0.73
CA PHE A 75 -0.38 -3.20 -0.20
C PHE A 75 -1.34 -3.34 0.99
N GLY A 76 -2.40 -4.13 0.87
CA GLY A 76 -3.34 -4.38 1.96
C GLY A 76 -2.66 -5.01 3.18
N ALA A 77 -1.84 -6.03 2.97
CA ALA A 77 -1.12 -6.71 4.04
C ALA A 77 -0.15 -5.78 4.77
N HIS A 78 0.48 -4.84 4.05
CA HIS A 78 1.38 -3.85 4.66
C HIS A 78 0.66 -2.90 5.63
N LEU A 79 -0.61 -2.62 5.42
CA LEU A 79 -1.38 -1.74 6.31
C LEU A 79 -1.62 -2.37 7.70
N LEU A 80 -1.57 -3.71 7.82
CA LEU A 80 -1.84 -4.39 9.08
C LEU A 80 -0.84 -4.02 10.19
N PRO A 81 0.48 -4.14 10.01
CA PRO A 81 1.44 -3.66 11.01
C PRO A 81 1.36 -2.16 11.25
N CYS A 82 0.98 -1.37 10.24
CA CYS A 82 0.76 0.05 10.39
C CYS A 82 -0.43 0.36 11.32
N SER A 83 -1.46 -0.50 11.35
CA SER A 83 -2.59 -0.35 12.27
C SER A 83 -2.17 -0.37 13.74
N TRP A 84 -1.25 -1.25 14.07
CA TRP A 84 -0.67 -1.31 15.41
C TRP A 84 0.23 -0.11 15.70
N LEU A 85 1.08 0.26 14.74
CA LEU A 85 2.03 1.37 14.87
C LEU A 85 1.33 2.71 15.11
N TYR A 86 0.24 2.98 14.38
CA TYR A 86 -0.52 4.23 14.46
C TYR A 86 -1.72 4.14 15.39
N ASN A 87 -1.97 2.98 16.01
CA ASN A 87 -3.15 2.70 16.84
C ASN A 87 -4.47 3.10 16.15
N SER A 88 -4.57 2.81 14.87
CA SER A 88 -5.69 3.23 14.01
C SER A 88 -6.53 2.04 13.57
N ARG A 89 -7.84 2.12 13.86
CA ARG A 89 -8.81 1.13 13.42
C ARG A 89 -9.03 1.17 11.90
N ALA A 90 -8.89 2.35 11.30
CA ALA A 90 -9.01 2.52 9.86
C ALA A 90 -7.96 1.70 9.12
N TYR A 91 -6.70 1.71 9.56
CA TYR A 91 -5.64 0.86 9.00
C TYR A 91 -5.94 -0.63 9.14
N PHE A 92 -6.45 -1.06 10.30
CA PHE A 92 -6.76 -2.47 10.55
C PHE A 92 -7.86 -2.99 9.62
N ILE A 93 -8.99 -2.29 9.58
CA ILE A 93 -10.14 -2.68 8.75
C ILE A 93 -9.76 -2.64 7.26
N SER A 94 -9.09 -1.57 6.81
CA SER A 94 -8.68 -1.41 5.42
C SER A 94 -7.70 -2.49 4.97
N SER A 95 -6.78 -2.92 5.84
CA SER A 95 -5.84 -4.01 5.55
C SER A 95 -6.60 -5.29 5.16
N ILE A 96 -7.56 -5.70 5.97
CA ILE A 96 -8.33 -6.92 5.74
C ILE A 96 -9.20 -6.77 4.49
N VAL A 97 -9.94 -5.67 4.39
CA VAL A 97 -10.88 -5.41 3.29
C VAL A 97 -10.13 -5.35 1.94
N ILE A 98 -9.04 -4.60 1.86
CA ILE A 98 -8.26 -4.46 0.63
C ILE A 98 -7.70 -5.82 0.20
N SER A 99 -7.12 -6.59 1.11
CA SER A 99 -6.52 -7.88 0.78
C SER A 99 -7.54 -8.89 0.29
N ILE A 100 -8.69 -9.00 0.95
CA ILE A 100 -9.76 -9.93 0.56
C ILE A 100 -10.40 -9.50 -0.75
N LEU A 101 -10.73 -8.22 -0.91
CA LEU A 101 -11.32 -7.72 -2.15
C LEU A 101 -10.36 -7.82 -3.34
N ALA A 102 -9.07 -7.56 -3.12
CA ALA A 102 -8.05 -7.74 -4.15
C ALA A 102 -8.00 -9.19 -4.64
N LEU A 103 -8.09 -10.16 -3.73
CA LEU A 103 -8.14 -11.57 -4.09
C LEU A 103 -9.42 -11.93 -4.86
N LEU A 104 -10.59 -11.57 -4.33
CA LEU A 104 -11.88 -11.92 -4.92
C LEU A 104 -12.09 -11.27 -6.30
N VAL A 105 -11.82 -9.97 -6.39
CA VAL A 105 -11.96 -9.23 -7.66
C VAL A 105 -10.86 -9.60 -8.64
N GLY A 106 -9.64 -9.75 -8.18
CA GLY A 106 -8.50 -10.09 -9.03
C GLY A 106 -8.54 -11.52 -9.60
N THR A 107 -9.23 -12.45 -8.94
CA THR A 107 -9.43 -13.80 -9.46
C THR A 107 -10.54 -13.88 -10.49
N ASN A 108 -11.63 -13.15 -10.29
CA ASN A 108 -12.86 -13.26 -11.07
C ASN A 108 -13.00 -12.22 -12.19
N PHE A 109 -12.32 -11.09 -12.09
CA PHE A 109 -12.50 -9.96 -13.00
C PHE A 109 -11.19 -9.56 -13.70
N LYS A 110 -11.34 -8.70 -14.70
CA LYS A 110 -10.19 -8.15 -15.46
C LYS A 110 -9.40 -7.16 -14.58
N PRO A 111 -8.08 -6.99 -14.84
CA PRO A 111 -7.23 -6.07 -14.07
C PRO A 111 -7.74 -4.62 -14.01
N PHE A 112 -8.43 -4.16 -15.06
CA PHE A 112 -9.01 -2.81 -15.08
C PHE A 112 -10.10 -2.62 -14.01
N ILE A 113 -10.96 -3.61 -13.83
CA ILE A 113 -12.02 -3.57 -12.80
C ILE A 113 -11.39 -3.57 -11.40
N LEU A 114 -10.37 -4.41 -11.21
CA LEU A 114 -9.61 -4.43 -9.96
C LEU A 114 -8.98 -3.07 -9.66
N ALA A 115 -8.35 -2.43 -10.66
CA ALA A 115 -7.75 -1.10 -10.49
C ALA A 115 -8.78 -0.05 -10.06
N SER A 116 -9.97 -0.06 -10.69
CA SER A 116 -11.06 0.87 -10.36
C SER A 116 -11.58 0.66 -8.94
N VAL A 117 -11.78 -0.59 -8.54
CA VAL A 117 -12.20 -0.95 -7.18
C VAL A 117 -11.15 -0.54 -6.15
N MET A 118 -9.88 -0.81 -6.41
CA MET A 118 -8.79 -0.43 -5.52
C MET A 118 -8.69 1.09 -5.36
N LEU A 119 -8.81 1.85 -6.46
CA LEU A 119 -8.80 3.31 -6.39
C LEU A 119 -9.94 3.84 -5.50
N THR A 120 -11.16 3.31 -5.66
CA THR A 120 -12.31 3.70 -4.84
C THR A 120 -12.07 3.39 -3.35
N ILE A 121 -11.52 2.22 -3.04
CA ILE A 121 -11.24 1.83 -1.66
C ILE A 121 -10.14 2.71 -1.04
N VAL A 122 -9.07 3.02 -1.79
CA VAL A 122 -8.00 3.89 -1.31
C VAL A 122 -8.52 5.29 -1.01
N VAL A 123 -9.38 5.84 -1.86
CA VAL A 123 -10.03 7.14 -1.61
C VAL A 123 -10.90 7.08 -0.34
N ALA A 124 -11.71 6.04 -0.17
CA ALA A 124 -12.52 5.84 1.04
C ALA A 124 -11.62 5.70 2.28
N PHE A 125 -10.51 4.99 2.18
CA PHE A 125 -9.53 4.86 3.26
C PHE A 125 -8.91 6.21 3.64
N CYS A 126 -8.52 7.04 2.67
CA CYS A 126 -8.02 8.38 2.94
C CYS A 126 -9.06 9.25 3.66
N ILE A 127 -10.33 9.18 3.26
CA ILE A 127 -11.42 9.90 3.92
C ILE A 127 -11.59 9.42 5.37
N THR A 128 -11.59 8.10 5.61
CA THR A 128 -11.70 7.55 6.97
C THR A 128 -10.54 7.95 7.87
N LEU A 129 -9.33 8.03 7.34
CA LEU A 129 -8.17 8.52 8.08
C LEU A 129 -8.30 9.99 8.48
N ILE A 130 -8.80 10.83 7.57
CA ILE A 130 -9.04 12.25 7.86
C ILE A 130 -10.08 12.40 8.97
N LEU A 131 -11.18 11.64 8.90
CA LEU A 131 -12.23 11.66 9.92
C LEU A 131 -11.76 11.13 11.27
N GLU A 132 -10.95 10.05 11.27
CA GLU A 132 -10.38 9.50 12.51
C GLU A 132 -9.43 10.50 13.17
N ASN A 133 -8.61 11.20 12.39
CA ASN A 133 -7.70 12.22 12.90
C ASN A 133 -8.43 13.43 13.48
N HIS A 134 -9.51 13.85 12.86
CA HIS A 134 -10.37 14.93 13.39
C HIS A 134 -11.09 14.60 14.71
N GLN A 135 -11.23 13.33 15.04
CA GLN A 135 -11.83 12.92 16.33
C GLN A 135 -10.81 12.89 17.48
N LEU A 136 -9.53 12.99 17.17
CA LEU A 136 -8.44 12.98 18.15
C LEU A 136 -8.00 14.41 18.56
N ASP A 137 -8.40 15.41 17.79
CA ASP A 137 -8.23 16.84 18.09
C ASP A 137 -9.43 17.38 18.91
#